data_85f425bb0a9ec791d9c73a000627e31e
#
_entry.id   85f425bb0a9ec791d9c73a000627e31e
#
_cell.length_a   1.000
_cell.length_b   1.000
_cell.length_c   1.000
_cell.angle_alpha   90.00
_cell.angle_beta   90.00
_cell.angle_gamma   90.00
#
_symmetry.space_group_name_H-M   'P 1'
#
loop_
_entity.id
_entity.type
_entity.pdbx_description
1 polymer ?
#
loop_
_entity_poly.entity_id
_entity_poly.type
_entity_poly.pdbx_seq_one_letter_code
_entity_poly.pdbx_strand_id
1 'polypeptide(L)'
;MLTEILRILESDSRTTTKQIAAMTGISAAEVTKLVKQAQKDRVILKYKAVVNWDKVEDERVWALIDVKVTPQKDVGFDAIAERVYRFPQARSVYLASGEYDLAVLVVGKTEHEVANFVSQKLATIEGVQGTATHFILKRYKEDGEILEEVEEVKRQQVVL
;
A
#
# COMPACT_ATOMS: atom_id res chain seq x y z
N MET A 1 -17.53 -3.55 -17.36
CA MET A 1 -17.99 -4.69 -16.52
C MET A 1 -16.94 -5.16 -15.51
N LEU A 2 -15.82 -5.81 -15.91
CA LEU A 2 -14.79 -6.23 -14.93
C LEU A 2 -14.23 -5.06 -14.11
N THR A 3 -13.89 -3.95 -14.74
CA THR A 3 -13.37 -2.75 -14.05
C THR A 3 -14.34 -2.22 -12.98
N GLU A 4 -15.64 -2.28 -13.23
CA GLU A 4 -16.67 -1.86 -12.28
C GLU A 4 -16.72 -2.78 -11.05
N ILE A 5 -16.67 -4.11 -11.28
CA ILE A 5 -16.57 -5.10 -10.20
C ILE A 5 -15.31 -4.86 -9.36
N LEU A 6 -14.18 -4.59 -10.02
CA LEU A 6 -12.91 -4.32 -9.32
C LEU A 6 -12.99 -3.06 -8.47
N ARG A 7 -13.59 -1.98 -8.94
CA ARG A 7 -13.79 -0.75 -8.16
C ARG A 7 -14.68 -0.96 -6.93
N ILE A 8 -15.74 -1.78 -7.06
CA ILE A 8 -16.59 -2.13 -5.92
C ILE A 8 -15.77 -2.90 -4.87
N LEU A 9 -15.01 -3.93 -5.31
CA LEU A 9 -14.18 -4.73 -4.42
C LEU A 9 -12.98 -3.97 -3.84
N GLU A 10 -12.45 -2.99 -4.56
CA GLU A 10 -11.39 -2.09 -4.06
C GLU A 10 -11.94 -1.18 -2.97
N SER A 11 -13.18 -0.68 -3.11
CA SER A 11 -13.84 0.14 -2.10
C SER A 11 -14.27 -0.68 -0.87
N ASP A 12 -14.91 -1.83 -1.06
CA ASP A 12 -15.23 -2.77 0.02
C ASP A 12 -15.09 -4.22 -0.45
N SER A 13 -13.98 -4.84 -0.06
CA SER A 13 -13.65 -6.21 -0.40
C SER A 13 -14.62 -7.26 0.18
N ARG A 14 -15.51 -6.88 1.11
CA ARG A 14 -16.52 -7.74 1.70
C ARG A 14 -17.84 -7.75 0.93
N THR A 15 -17.97 -6.90 -0.09
CA THR A 15 -19.16 -6.87 -0.96
C THR A 15 -19.38 -8.24 -1.59
N THR A 16 -20.53 -8.83 -1.33
CA THR A 16 -20.86 -10.18 -1.81
C THR A 16 -21.16 -10.20 -3.31
N THR A 17 -20.98 -11.35 -3.95
CA THR A 17 -21.31 -11.53 -5.37
C THR A 17 -22.76 -11.20 -5.71
N LYS A 18 -23.69 -11.42 -4.76
CA LYS A 18 -25.12 -11.04 -4.92
C LYS A 18 -25.30 -9.52 -4.93
N GLN A 19 -24.61 -8.82 -4.05
CA GLN A 19 -24.65 -7.35 -4.00
C GLN A 19 -24.01 -6.75 -5.25
N ILE A 20 -22.86 -7.26 -5.67
CA ILE A 20 -22.20 -6.83 -6.92
C ILE A 20 -23.12 -7.06 -8.12
N ALA A 21 -23.77 -8.22 -8.20
CA ALA A 21 -24.74 -8.52 -9.25
C ALA A 21 -25.90 -7.51 -9.31
N ALA A 22 -26.43 -7.15 -8.14
CA ALA A 22 -27.50 -6.15 -8.04
C ALA A 22 -27.01 -4.74 -8.47
N MET A 23 -25.76 -4.38 -8.17
CA MET A 23 -25.18 -3.08 -8.51
C MET A 23 -24.83 -2.97 -10.01
N THR A 24 -24.39 -4.08 -10.62
CA THR A 24 -23.88 -4.12 -11.99
C THR A 24 -24.87 -4.62 -13.04
N GLY A 25 -25.99 -5.18 -12.60
CA GLY A 25 -27.04 -5.71 -13.48
C GLY A 25 -26.71 -7.06 -14.17
N ILE A 26 -25.63 -7.74 -13.76
CA ILE A 26 -25.27 -9.07 -14.31
C ILE A 26 -25.58 -10.17 -13.27
N SER A 27 -25.60 -11.42 -13.73
CA SER A 27 -25.88 -12.54 -12.82
C SER A 27 -24.78 -12.77 -11.80
N ALA A 28 -25.13 -13.24 -10.59
CA ALA A 28 -24.15 -13.57 -9.55
C ALA A 28 -23.18 -14.69 -10.01
N ALA A 29 -23.61 -15.58 -10.89
CA ALA A 29 -22.77 -16.61 -11.49
C ALA A 29 -21.68 -15.97 -12.37
N GLU A 30 -22.04 -14.97 -13.17
CA GLU A 30 -21.10 -14.25 -14.01
C GLU A 30 -20.13 -13.39 -13.19
N VAL A 31 -20.59 -12.70 -12.16
CA VAL A 31 -19.71 -12.00 -11.18
C VAL A 31 -18.69 -12.99 -10.62
N THR A 32 -19.15 -14.16 -10.14
CA THR A 32 -18.27 -15.18 -9.57
C THR A 32 -17.21 -15.65 -10.58
N LYS A 33 -17.61 -15.86 -11.83
CA LYS A 33 -16.69 -16.26 -12.92
C LYS A 33 -15.62 -15.19 -13.17
N LEU A 34 -16.04 -13.92 -13.29
CA LEU A 34 -15.12 -12.79 -13.55
C LEU A 34 -14.14 -12.57 -12.39
N VAL A 35 -14.61 -12.63 -11.16
CA VAL A 35 -13.76 -12.51 -9.97
C VAL A 35 -12.73 -13.65 -9.88
N LYS A 36 -13.15 -14.91 -10.08
CA LYS A 36 -12.23 -16.05 -10.10
C LYS A 36 -11.19 -15.92 -11.20
N GLN A 37 -11.61 -15.47 -12.39
CA GLN A 37 -10.66 -15.24 -13.48
C GLN A 37 -9.67 -14.14 -13.12
N ALA A 38 -10.12 -13.00 -12.58
CA ALA A 38 -9.26 -11.91 -12.13
C ALA A 38 -8.24 -12.34 -11.04
N GLN A 39 -8.63 -13.25 -10.15
CA GLN A 39 -7.71 -13.85 -9.17
C GLN A 39 -6.66 -14.75 -9.86
N LYS A 40 -7.10 -15.60 -10.80
CA LYS A 40 -6.20 -16.48 -11.56
C LYS A 40 -5.19 -15.69 -12.38
N ASP A 41 -5.64 -14.61 -13.01
CA ASP A 41 -4.80 -13.73 -13.85
C ASP A 41 -3.99 -12.72 -13.02
N ARG A 42 -4.04 -12.83 -11.67
CA ARG A 42 -3.34 -11.96 -10.74
C ARG A 42 -3.71 -10.47 -10.85
N VAL A 43 -4.88 -10.14 -11.39
CA VAL A 43 -5.47 -8.82 -11.34
C VAL A 43 -5.90 -8.49 -9.90
N ILE A 44 -6.55 -9.45 -9.23
CA ILE A 44 -6.79 -9.40 -7.79
C ILE A 44 -5.66 -10.20 -7.11
N LEU A 45 -4.80 -9.52 -6.37
CA LEU A 45 -3.67 -10.14 -5.69
C LEU A 45 -4.06 -10.73 -4.33
N LYS A 46 -4.88 -10.01 -3.57
CA LYS A 46 -5.41 -10.40 -2.25
C LYS A 46 -6.52 -9.45 -1.80
N TYR A 47 -7.25 -9.87 -0.79
CA TYR A 47 -8.17 -9.02 -0.01
C TYR A 47 -7.48 -8.60 1.30
N LYS A 48 -7.61 -7.34 1.69
CA LYS A 48 -7.05 -6.81 2.94
C LYS A 48 -8.04 -5.88 3.63
N ALA A 49 -7.92 -5.73 4.93
CA ALA A 49 -8.58 -4.68 5.69
C ALA A 49 -7.63 -3.47 5.81
N VAL A 50 -8.19 -2.26 5.79
CA VAL A 50 -7.51 -1.05 6.25
C VAL A 50 -7.71 -0.98 7.77
N VAL A 51 -6.61 -0.91 8.51
CA VAL A 51 -6.64 -0.98 9.98
C VAL A 51 -6.00 0.26 10.56
N ASN A 52 -6.74 0.91 11.46
CA ASN A 52 -6.19 2.01 12.26
C ASN A 52 -5.36 1.41 13.42
N TRP A 53 -4.08 1.21 13.15
CA TRP A 53 -3.14 0.64 14.11
C TRP A 53 -2.85 1.56 15.29
N ASP A 54 -3.11 2.87 15.16
CA ASP A 54 -2.91 3.83 16.24
C ASP A 54 -3.94 3.65 17.38
N LYS A 55 -5.05 2.90 17.10
CA LYS A 55 -6.07 2.51 18.09
C LYS A 55 -5.80 1.12 18.71
N VAL A 56 -4.73 0.48 18.34
CA VAL A 56 -4.35 -0.86 18.82
C VAL A 56 -2.95 -0.76 19.42
N GLU A 57 -2.67 -1.45 20.50
CA GLU A 57 -1.35 -1.51 21.13
C GLU A 57 -0.35 -2.30 20.25
N ASP A 58 -0.05 -1.76 19.07
CA ASP A 58 0.90 -2.32 18.11
C ASP A 58 1.84 -1.20 17.63
N GLU A 59 2.90 -1.00 18.36
CA GLU A 59 3.93 0.00 18.08
C GLU A 59 4.77 -0.40 16.87
N ARG A 60 4.32 -0.03 15.67
CA ARG A 60 5.10 -0.18 14.45
C ARG A 60 5.69 1.14 14.03
N VAL A 61 6.94 1.10 13.66
CA VAL A 61 7.62 2.22 13.03
C VAL A 61 7.53 2.08 11.51
N TRP A 62 7.02 3.12 10.88
CA TRP A 62 6.91 3.24 9.44
C TRP A 62 7.93 4.24 8.92
N ALA A 63 8.58 3.93 7.83
CA ALA A 63 9.49 4.85 7.16
C ALA A 63 9.29 4.79 5.65
N LEU A 64 9.34 5.96 5.02
CA LEU A 64 9.51 6.10 3.59
C LEU A 64 11.00 6.30 3.31
N ILE A 65 11.57 5.44 2.48
CA ILE A 65 12.98 5.48 2.15
C ILE A 65 13.12 5.80 0.67
N ASP A 66 13.72 6.93 0.38
CA ASP A 66 14.11 7.30 -0.96
C ASP A 66 15.48 6.69 -1.28
N VAL A 67 15.59 6.06 -2.44
CA VAL A 67 16.81 5.36 -2.86
C VAL A 67 17.28 5.91 -4.18
N LYS A 68 18.53 6.39 -4.21
CA LYS A 68 19.22 6.79 -5.42
C LYS A 68 19.93 5.60 -6.03
N VAL A 69 19.68 5.36 -7.30
CA VAL A 69 20.16 4.17 -8.00
C VAL A 69 20.88 4.55 -9.27
N THR A 70 22.00 3.90 -9.54
CA THR A 70 22.58 3.91 -10.89
C THR A 70 22.03 2.71 -11.66
N PRO A 71 21.25 2.93 -12.73
CA PRO A 71 20.71 1.83 -13.52
C PRO A 71 21.85 1.02 -14.11
N GLN A 72 21.74 -0.30 -13.99
CA GLN A 72 22.71 -1.21 -14.62
C GLN A 72 22.43 -1.29 -16.12
N LYS A 73 23.50 -1.35 -16.90
CA LYS A 73 23.43 -1.55 -18.36
C LYS A 73 22.64 -2.83 -18.64
N ASP A 74 21.70 -2.77 -19.57
CA ASP A 74 20.85 -3.88 -20.04
C ASP A 74 19.72 -4.36 -19.10
N VAL A 75 19.73 -3.99 -17.80
CA VAL A 75 18.73 -4.46 -16.80
C VAL A 75 17.95 -3.31 -16.16
N GLY A 76 18.44 -2.07 -16.29
CA GLY A 76 17.78 -0.87 -15.76
C GLY A 76 17.61 -0.88 -14.25
N PHE A 77 16.46 -0.37 -13.80
CA PHE A 77 16.10 -0.28 -12.38
C PHE A 77 15.48 -1.58 -11.83
N ASP A 78 14.97 -2.44 -12.70
CA ASP A 78 14.14 -3.59 -12.31
C ASP A 78 14.91 -4.61 -11.46
N ALA A 79 16.19 -4.86 -11.80
CA ALA A 79 17.01 -5.80 -11.03
C ALA A 79 17.26 -5.33 -9.59
N ILE A 80 17.41 -4.02 -9.38
CA ILE A 80 17.59 -3.45 -8.04
C ILE A 80 16.26 -3.45 -7.30
N ALA A 81 15.17 -3.04 -7.95
CA ALA A 81 13.83 -3.09 -7.38
C ALA A 81 13.46 -4.52 -6.95
N GLU A 82 13.83 -5.55 -7.75
CA GLU A 82 13.61 -6.95 -7.41
C GLU A 82 14.33 -7.37 -6.12
N ARG A 83 15.57 -6.96 -5.94
CA ARG A 83 16.31 -7.23 -4.70
C ARG A 83 15.65 -6.56 -3.50
N VAL A 84 15.14 -5.33 -3.68
CA VAL A 84 14.50 -4.55 -2.62
C VAL A 84 13.16 -5.16 -2.20
N TYR A 85 12.27 -5.48 -3.16
CA TYR A 85 10.94 -5.99 -2.81
C TYR A 85 10.93 -7.42 -2.24
N ARG A 86 12.03 -8.15 -2.35
CA ARG A 86 12.20 -9.47 -1.69
C ARG A 86 12.41 -9.38 -0.19
N PHE A 87 12.78 -8.22 0.34
CA PHE A 87 12.90 -8.04 1.78
C PHE A 87 11.51 -7.98 2.44
N PRO A 88 11.28 -8.76 3.51
CA PRO A 88 9.98 -8.75 4.21
C PRO A 88 9.64 -7.41 4.86
N GLN A 89 10.65 -6.57 5.15
CA GLN A 89 10.47 -5.21 5.68
C GLN A 89 9.90 -4.25 4.64
N ALA A 90 10.17 -4.47 3.35
CA ALA A 90 9.65 -3.65 2.25
C ALA A 90 8.17 -3.95 2.02
N ARG A 91 7.31 -3.02 2.39
CA ARG A 91 5.85 -3.13 2.22
C ARG A 91 5.42 -2.72 0.83
N SER A 92 6.06 -1.71 0.28
CA SER A 92 5.83 -1.22 -1.08
C SER A 92 7.13 -0.72 -1.68
N VAL A 93 7.29 -0.91 -2.98
CA VAL A 93 8.45 -0.43 -3.75
C VAL A 93 7.92 0.19 -5.03
N TYR A 94 8.32 1.42 -5.30
CA TYR A 94 7.90 2.19 -6.46
C TYR A 94 9.11 2.74 -7.19
N LEU A 95 9.10 2.71 -8.52
CA LEU A 95 9.96 3.54 -9.33
C LEU A 95 9.29 4.91 -9.44
N ALA A 96 9.99 5.96 -9.06
CA ALA A 96 9.48 7.32 -9.02
C ALA A 96 10.32 8.24 -9.92
N SER A 97 9.70 9.28 -10.44
CA SER A 97 10.40 10.39 -11.10
C SER A 97 10.78 11.42 -10.04
N GLY A 98 11.97 12.00 -10.13
CA GLY A 98 12.45 13.04 -9.22
C GLY A 98 13.92 12.90 -8.90
N GLU A 99 14.33 13.44 -7.75
CA GLU A 99 15.71 13.41 -7.28
C GLU A 99 16.21 12.00 -6.98
N TYR A 100 15.30 11.16 -6.41
CA TYR A 100 15.54 9.75 -6.12
C TYR A 100 14.78 8.87 -7.12
N ASP A 101 15.21 7.63 -7.26
CA ASP A 101 14.72 6.73 -8.29
C ASP A 101 13.73 5.70 -7.75
N LEU A 102 13.94 5.20 -6.52
CA LEU A 102 12.99 4.30 -5.87
C LEU A 102 12.47 4.92 -4.57
N ALA A 103 11.19 4.71 -4.31
CA ALA A 103 10.53 4.99 -3.04
C ALA A 103 10.11 3.67 -2.39
N VAL A 104 10.59 3.41 -1.18
CA VAL A 104 10.38 2.15 -0.46
C VAL A 104 9.68 2.41 0.86
N LEU A 105 8.45 1.91 1.01
CA LEU A 105 7.75 1.93 2.29
C LEU A 105 8.19 0.74 3.14
N VAL A 106 8.75 1.01 4.30
CA VAL A 106 9.32 0.02 5.22
C VAL A 106 8.59 0.04 6.55
N VAL A 107 8.46 -1.13 7.16
CA VAL A 107 7.87 -1.31 8.49
C VAL A 107 8.83 -2.11 9.35
N GLY A 108 9.11 -1.59 10.54
CA GLY A 108 9.89 -2.25 11.58
C GLY A 108 9.22 -2.12 12.95
N LYS A 109 9.78 -2.79 13.95
CA LYS A 109 9.32 -2.67 15.35
C LYS A 109 9.89 -1.42 16.04
N THR A 110 11.06 -1.00 15.63
CA THR A 110 11.77 0.15 16.19
C THR A 110 12.46 0.95 15.08
N GLU A 111 12.75 2.23 15.35
CA GLU A 111 13.57 3.07 14.46
C GLU A 111 14.94 2.45 14.21
N HIS A 112 15.53 1.84 15.24
CA HIS A 112 16.81 1.16 15.13
C HIS A 112 16.76 -0.04 14.16
N GLU A 113 15.69 -0.82 14.19
CA GLU A 113 15.49 -1.92 13.23
C GLU A 113 15.42 -1.41 11.79
N VAL A 114 14.67 -0.32 11.56
CA VAL A 114 14.58 0.31 10.25
C VAL A 114 15.94 0.85 9.81
N ALA A 115 16.67 1.56 10.70
CA ALA A 115 17.99 2.10 10.40
C ALA A 115 18.99 0.99 10.07
N ASN A 116 18.96 -0.12 10.79
CA ASN A 116 19.80 -1.29 10.51
C ASN A 116 19.44 -1.95 9.18
N PHE A 117 18.17 -2.06 8.86
CA PHE A 117 17.74 -2.56 7.56
C PHE A 117 18.29 -1.69 6.42
N VAL A 118 18.20 -0.37 6.55
CA VAL A 118 18.72 0.56 5.55
C VAL A 118 20.24 0.42 5.39
N SER A 119 20.98 0.51 6.50
CA SER A 119 22.44 0.55 6.45
C SER A 119 23.07 -0.79 6.07
N GLN A 120 22.52 -1.90 6.54
CA GLN A 120 23.12 -3.22 6.36
C GLN A 120 22.59 -3.99 5.16
N LYS A 121 21.39 -3.68 4.69
CA LYS A 121 20.76 -4.41 3.58
C LYS A 121 20.50 -3.52 2.36
N LEU A 122 19.79 -2.41 2.54
CA LEU A 122 19.37 -1.59 1.41
C LEU A 122 20.54 -0.83 0.78
N ALA A 123 21.33 -0.14 1.59
CA ALA A 123 22.47 0.65 1.14
C ALA A 123 23.64 -0.21 0.60
N THR A 124 23.66 -1.51 0.91
CA THR A 124 24.69 -2.44 0.42
C THR A 124 24.36 -3.12 -0.89
N ILE A 125 23.16 -2.89 -1.44
CA ILE A 125 22.79 -3.41 -2.76
C ILE A 125 23.64 -2.71 -3.82
N GLU A 126 24.29 -3.51 -4.66
CA GLU A 126 25.05 -2.98 -5.80
C GLU A 126 24.17 -2.13 -6.71
N GLY A 127 24.63 -0.92 -7.02
CA GLY A 127 23.89 0.08 -7.80
C GLY A 127 23.13 1.09 -6.93
N VAL A 128 23.00 0.88 -5.62
CA VAL A 128 22.47 1.90 -4.71
C VAL A 128 23.56 2.93 -4.41
N GLN A 129 23.29 4.19 -4.74
CA GLN A 129 24.22 5.32 -4.56
C GLN A 129 24.03 6.02 -3.22
N GLY A 130 22.80 6.05 -2.73
CA GLY A 130 22.44 6.71 -1.48
C GLY A 130 20.99 6.46 -1.10
N THR A 131 20.70 6.74 0.15
CA THR A 131 19.36 6.61 0.72
C THR A 131 19.02 7.79 1.61
N ALA A 132 17.76 8.20 1.61
CA ALA A 132 17.20 9.14 2.60
C ALA A 132 16.03 8.48 3.30
N THR A 133 16.05 8.45 4.63
CA THR A 133 15.01 7.81 5.45
C THR A 133 14.13 8.87 6.10
N HIS A 134 12.84 8.78 5.85
CA HIS A 134 11.81 9.64 6.42
C HIS A 134 10.91 8.80 7.33
N PHE A 135 11.07 8.94 8.64
CA PHE A 135 10.16 8.29 9.59
C PHE A 135 8.79 8.94 9.55
N ILE A 136 7.74 8.11 9.43
CA ILE A 136 6.36 8.57 9.44
C ILE A 136 5.94 8.77 10.89
N LEU A 137 5.79 10.04 11.28
CA LEU A 137 5.44 10.41 12.65
C LEU A 137 3.95 10.21 12.94
N LYS A 138 3.09 10.43 11.93
CA LYS A 138 1.65 10.28 12.04
C LYS A 138 1.04 10.00 10.68
N ARG A 139 0.05 9.12 10.66
CA ARG A 139 -0.76 8.84 9.47
C ARG A 139 -2.12 9.47 9.64
N TYR A 140 -2.52 10.34 8.73
CA TYR A 140 -3.84 11.00 8.74
C TYR A 140 -4.86 10.27 7.90
N LYS A 141 -4.41 9.61 6.82
CA LYS A 141 -5.24 8.89 5.87
C LYS A 141 -4.48 7.68 5.32
N GLU A 142 -5.16 6.55 5.14
CA GLU A 142 -4.59 5.33 4.58
C GLU A 142 -5.58 4.69 3.61
N ASP A 143 -5.15 4.36 2.40
CA ASP A 143 -5.97 3.73 1.35
C ASP A 143 -7.37 4.40 1.17
N GLY A 144 -7.43 5.72 1.30
CA GLY A 144 -8.69 6.48 1.17
C GLY A 144 -9.45 6.73 2.48
N GLU A 145 -9.13 6.00 3.56
CA GLU A 145 -9.80 6.09 4.86
C GLU A 145 -9.12 7.11 5.79
N ILE A 146 -9.90 7.98 6.42
CA ILE A 146 -9.42 8.95 7.41
C ILE A 146 -9.21 8.22 8.74
N LEU A 147 -8.00 8.32 9.30
CA LEU A 147 -7.64 7.66 10.55
C LEU A 147 -8.01 8.46 11.80
N GLU A 148 -8.15 9.78 11.68
CA GLU A 148 -8.61 10.63 12.79
C GLU A 148 -10.13 10.52 12.97
N GLU A 149 -10.59 10.66 14.22
CA GLU A 149 -12.02 10.82 14.49
C GLU A 149 -12.46 12.18 13.95
N VAL A 150 -13.35 12.17 12.96
CA VAL A 150 -14.08 13.36 12.57
C VAL A 150 -15.14 13.55 13.65
N GLU A 151 -14.94 14.49 14.59
CA GLU A 151 -16.01 14.94 15.46
C GLU A 151 -17.14 15.45 14.55
N GLU A 152 -18.26 14.72 14.53
CA GLU A 152 -19.49 15.28 13.95
C GLU A 152 -19.85 16.51 14.77
N VAL A 153 -19.63 17.68 14.20
CA VAL A 153 -20.13 18.93 14.75
C VAL A 153 -21.66 18.83 14.72
N LYS A 154 -22.24 18.35 15.83
CA LYS A 154 -23.69 18.41 16.05
C LYS A 154 -24.05 19.89 16.03
N ARG A 155 -24.51 20.39 14.87
CA ARG A 155 -25.15 21.70 14.79
C ARG A 155 -26.31 21.70 15.78
N GLN A 156 -26.17 22.41 16.90
CA GLN A 156 -27.28 22.70 17.78
C GLN A 156 -28.31 23.43 16.95
N GLN A 157 -29.51 22.87 16.85
CA GLN A 157 -30.66 23.59 16.32
C GLN A 157 -30.89 24.79 17.26
N VAL A 158 -30.68 25.98 16.75
CA VAL A 158 -31.09 27.20 17.43
C VAL A 158 -32.63 27.22 17.33
N VAL A 159 -33.29 26.87 18.44
CA VAL A 159 -34.73 27.08 18.59
C VAL A 159 -34.91 28.57 18.85
N LEU A 160 -35.54 29.29 17.90
CA LEU A 160 -36.02 30.66 18.04
C LEU A 160 -37.34 30.65 18.81
#